data_9490dff874a46e1855b52c48c557a9c8
#
_entry.id   9490dff874a46e1855b52c48c557a9c8
#
_cell.length_a   1.000
_cell.length_b   1.000
_cell.length_c   1.000
_cell.angle_alpha   90.00
_cell.angle_beta   90.00
_cell.angle_gamma   90.00
#
_symmetry.space_group_name_H-M   'P 1'
#
loop_
_entity.id
_entity.type
_entity.pdbx_description
1 polymer ?
#
loop_
_entity_poly.entity_id
_entity_poly.type
_entity_poly.pdbx_seq_one_letter_code
_entity_poly.pdbx_strand_id
1 'polypeptide(L)'
;YGLTNKNDLPANHNVMADYDNVKVKNKDYIMSANVGLGIKLAPWLNFKSTYGYRGSFNKNSYHTPSYTPSIQDKVLYPENSETNIYWQEQIQENVLTFNKEFGRHDVTVMLGNSINATRSDWHTVAVNGSTGGFLDPDSETVDAGIGGSFSGEGSNYEYNRASFFGRVNYSFDHKYLL
;
A
#
# COMPACT_ATOMS: atom_id res chain seq x y z
N TYR A 1 -0.53 1.14 36.92
CA TYR A 1 -0.30 2.18 37.95
C TYR A 1 -1.05 3.42 37.50
N GLY A 2 -2.34 3.55 37.85
CA GLY A 2 -3.11 4.76 37.64
C GLY A 2 -2.67 5.79 38.64
N LEU A 3 -2.13 6.92 38.16
CA LEU A 3 -1.91 8.08 39.01
C LEU A 3 -3.28 8.63 39.39
N THR A 4 -3.69 8.44 40.63
CA THR A 4 -5.04 8.81 41.11
C THR A 4 -5.15 10.25 41.63
N ASN A 5 -4.02 10.97 41.64
CA ASN A 5 -3.99 12.34 42.14
C ASN A 5 -3.14 13.24 41.23
N LYS A 6 -3.65 14.46 40.91
CA LYS A 6 -2.92 15.48 40.11
C LYS A 6 -1.58 15.87 40.70
N ASN A 7 -1.40 15.67 42.01
CA ASN A 7 -0.16 16.00 42.71
C ASN A 7 0.94 14.93 42.56
N ASP A 8 0.60 13.78 41.98
CA ASP A 8 1.53 12.65 41.78
C ASP A 8 2.11 12.60 40.37
N LEU A 9 1.93 13.66 39.60
CA LEU A 9 2.47 13.69 38.21
C LEU A 9 4.02 13.75 38.28
N PRO A 10 4.70 12.93 37.44
CA PRO A 10 6.16 12.96 37.39
C PRO A 10 6.67 14.30 36.84
N ALA A 11 7.86 14.72 37.29
CA ALA A 11 8.52 15.91 36.76
C ALA A 11 8.94 15.72 35.30
N ASN A 12 9.24 14.46 34.92
CA ASN A 12 9.58 14.06 33.56
C ASN A 12 8.35 13.53 32.83
N HIS A 13 8.38 13.60 31.50
CA HIS A 13 7.33 13.07 30.63
C HIS A 13 7.03 11.57 30.91
N ASN A 14 5.78 11.26 31.15
CA ASN A 14 5.33 9.89 31.43
C ASN A 14 4.90 9.17 30.15
N VAL A 15 5.78 8.34 29.61
CA VAL A 15 5.54 7.54 28.38
C VAL A 15 4.34 6.59 28.53
N MET A 16 4.02 6.15 29.77
CA MET A 16 2.84 5.30 29.99
C MET A 16 1.55 6.07 29.84
N ALA A 17 1.55 7.39 30.13
CA ALA A 17 0.39 8.22 29.86
C ALA A 17 0.12 8.37 28.35
N ASP A 18 1.17 8.44 27.52
CA ASP A 18 1.02 8.43 26.07
C ASP A 18 0.46 7.09 25.59
N TYR A 19 0.99 5.98 26.10
CA TYR A 19 0.52 4.65 25.73
C TYR A 19 -0.96 4.41 26.05
N ASP A 20 -1.43 4.95 27.18
CA ASP A 20 -2.82 4.79 27.61
C ASP A 20 -3.79 5.72 26.84
N ASN A 21 -3.33 6.88 26.38
CA ASN A 21 -4.18 7.92 25.79
C ASN A 21 -4.09 7.97 24.25
N VAL A 22 -2.89 7.77 23.69
CA VAL A 22 -2.71 7.84 22.23
C VAL A 22 -3.18 6.54 21.58
N LYS A 23 -4.13 6.63 20.66
CA LYS A 23 -4.68 5.50 19.95
C LYS A 23 -4.32 5.56 18.48
N VAL A 24 -3.58 4.54 18.02
CA VAL A 24 -3.22 4.36 16.61
C VAL A 24 -3.86 3.07 16.11
N LYS A 25 -4.66 3.18 15.07
CA LYS A 25 -5.29 2.02 14.42
C LYS A 25 -4.88 2.00 12.95
N ASN A 26 -4.31 0.87 12.51
CA ASN A 26 -3.97 0.61 11.12
C ASN A 26 -4.77 -0.58 10.61
N LYS A 27 -5.40 -0.42 9.45
CA LYS A 27 -6.15 -1.47 8.76
C LYS A 27 -5.69 -1.54 7.31
N ASP A 28 -5.21 -2.72 6.93
CA ASP A 28 -4.81 -3.03 5.56
C ASP A 28 -5.75 -4.07 4.94
N TYR A 29 -6.26 -3.75 3.77
CA TYR A 29 -7.01 -4.67 2.92
C TYR A 29 -6.22 -4.88 1.63
N ILE A 30 -5.79 -6.12 1.39
CA ILE A 30 -5.02 -6.48 0.21
C ILE A 30 -5.81 -7.47 -0.62
N MET A 31 -5.93 -7.18 -1.91
CA MET A 31 -6.53 -8.06 -2.90
C MET A 31 -5.51 -8.37 -3.99
N SER A 32 -5.42 -9.65 -4.39
CA SER A 32 -4.60 -10.08 -5.52
C SER A 32 -5.38 -11.08 -6.36
N ALA A 33 -5.34 -10.90 -7.66
CA ALA A 33 -5.98 -11.80 -8.62
C ALA A 33 -5.08 -11.97 -9.84
N ASN A 34 -4.99 -13.21 -10.36
CA ASN A 34 -4.27 -13.51 -11.60
C ASN A 34 -5.13 -14.41 -12.48
N VAL A 35 -5.17 -14.10 -13.76
CA VAL A 35 -5.81 -14.94 -14.78
C VAL A 35 -4.84 -15.15 -15.92
N GLY A 36 -4.79 -16.37 -16.45
CA GLY A 36 -3.91 -16.71 -17.56
C GLY A 36 -4.66 -17.50 -18.64
N LEU A 37 -4.35 -17.18 -19.89
CA LEU A 37 -4.83 -17.88 -21.07
C LEU A 37 -3.63 -18.43 -21.82
N GLY A 38 -3.63 -19.74 -22.07
CA GLY A 38 -2.62 -20.41 -22.89
C GLY A 38 -3.28 -21.01 -24.13
N ILE A 39 -2.75 -20.71 -25.31
CA ILE A 39 -3.25 -21.19 -26.60
C ILE A 39 -2.11 -21.88 -27.37
N LYS A 40 -2.31 -23.11 -27.78
CA LYS A 40 -1.42 -23.81 -28.74
C LYS A 40 -1.86 -23.42 -30.14
N LEU A 41 -1.13 -22.52 -30.79
CA LEU A 41 -1.40 -22.06 -32.16
C LEU A 41 -0.97 -23.11 -33.18
N ALA A 42 0.11 -23.84 -32.87
CA ALA A 42 0.62 -24.99 -33.63
C ALA A 42 1.36 -25.93 -32.68
N PRO A 43 1.73 -27.17 -33.08
CA PRO A 43 2.53 -28.09 -32.25
C PRO A 43 3.85 -27.48 -31.76
N TRP A 44 4.38 -26.53 -32.50
CA TRP A 44 5.65 -25.82 -32.25
C TRP A 44 5.48 -24.36 -31.85
N LEU A 45 4.25 -23.83 -31.69
CA LEU A 45 3.97 -22.42 -31.41
C LEU A 45 2.92 -22.28 -30.32
N ASN A 46 3.32 -21.72 -29.18
CA ASN A 46 2.46 -21.46 -28.02
C ASN A 46 2.39 -19.97 -27.73
N PHE A 47 1.18 -19.50 -27.48
CA PHE A 47 0.92 -18.16 -26.98
C PHE A 47 0.38 -18.24 -25.54
N LYS A 48 0.93 -17.41 -24.65
CA LYS A 48 0.44 -17.27 -23.28
C LYS A 48 0.21 -15.80 -22.98
N SER A 49 -0.97 -15.47 -22.49
CA SER A 49 -1.30 -14.16 -21.96
C SER A 49 -1.67 -14.28 -20.49
N THR A 50 -1.11 -13.44 -19.64
CA THR A 50 -1.44 -13.37 -18.21
C THR A 50 -1.79 -11.96 -17.83
N TYR A 51 -2.83 -11.81 -17.03
CA TYR A 51 -3.22 -10.56 -16.43
C TYR A 51 -3.22 -10.71 -14.90
N GLY A 52 -2.50 -9.83 -14.23
CA GLY A 52 -2.42 -9.74 -12.78
C GLY A 52 -2.98 -8.42 -12.30
N TYR A 53 -3.73 -8.46 -11.22
CA TYR A 53 -4.19 -7.31 -10.46
C TYR A 53 -3.76 -7.45 -9.01
N ARG A 54 -3.21 -6.39 -8.44
CA ARG A 54 -2.96 -6.26 -7.01
C ARG A 54 -3.42 -4.89 -6.55
N GLY A 55 -4.22 -4.85 -5.50
CA GLY A 55 -4.67 -3.61 -4.89
C GLY A 55 -4.54 -3.68 -3.38
N SER A 56 -4.27 -2.54 -2.76
CA SER A 56 -4.33 -2.38 -1.31
C SER A 56 -5.08 -1.11 -0.95
N PHE A 57 -5.82 -1.21 0.14
CA PHE A 57 -6.42 -0.06 0.81
C PHE A 57 -5.92 -0.06 2.25
N ASN A 58 -5.21 0.99 2.62
CA ASN A 58 -4.71 1.21 3.97
C ASN A 58 -5.47 2.36 4.60
N LYS A 59 -5.97 2.15 5.81
CA LYS A 59 -6.59 3.17 6.65
C LYS A 59 -5.84 3.30 7.95
N ASN A 60 -5.19 4.43 8.18
CA ASN A 60 -4.56 4.81 9.42
C ASN A 60 -5.43 5.82 10.16
N SER A 61 -5.74 5.54 11.41
CA SER A 61 -6.46 6.47 12.29
C SER A 61 -5.59 6.76 13.51
N TYR A 62 -5.46 8.01 13.84
CA TYR A 62 -4.76 8.52 15.00
C TYR A 62 -5.72 9.35 15.86
N HIS A 63 -5.70 9.11 17.16
CA HIS A 63 -6.47 9.87 18.13
C HIS A 63 -5.63 10.16 19.38
N THR A 64 -5.65 11.40 19.80
CA THR A 64 -5.07 11.87 21.06
C THR A 64 -6.10 12.71 21.78
N PRO A 65 -6.58 12.31 22.97
CA PRO A 65 -7.43 13.17 23.82
C PRO A 65 -6.59 14.25 24.51
N SER A 66 -7.26 15.16 25.21
CA SER A 66 -6.57 16.06 26.13
C SER A 66 -6.12 15.29 27.37
N TYR A 67 -4.83 15.36 27.73
CA TYR A 67 -4.30 14.72 28.93
C TYR A 67 -3.04 15.43 29.45
N THR A 68 -2.56 15.04 30.62
CA THR A 68 -1.40 15.67 31.26
C THR A 68 -0.35 14.60 31.58
N PRO A 69 0.67 14.42 30.70
CA PRO A 69 1.71 13.40 30.88
C PRO A 69 2.74 13.75 31.96
N SER A 70 2.89 15.04 32.33
CA SER A 70 3.79 15.49 33.39
C SER A 70 3.30 16.78 33.99
N ILE A 71 4.01 17.27 35.02
CA ILE A 71 3.73 18.62 35.62
C ILE A 71 3.98 19.72 34.59
N GLN A 72 4.94 19.54 33.69
CA GLN A 72 5.39 20.54 32.73
C GLN A 72 4.69 20.40 31.37
N ASP A 73 4.37 19.16 30.95
CA ASP A 73 3.80 18.87 29.65
C ASP A 73 2.28 18.67 29.77
N LYS A 74 1.54 19.33 28.88
CA LYS A 74 0.09 19.19 28.77
C LYS A 74 -0.30 19.07 27.31
N VAL A 75 -1.00 18.01 26.97
CA VAL A 75 -1.76 17.92 25.73
C VAL A 75 -3.12 18.57 25.98
N LEU A 76 -3.24 19.83 25.61
CA LEU A 76 -4.36 20.67 26.00
C LEU A 76 -5.60 20.41 25.13
N TYR A 77 -5.40 19.96 23.91
CA TYR A 77 -6.45 19.83 22.92
C TYR A 77 -6.43 18.44 22.30
N PRO A 78 -7.59 17.84 22.07
CA PRO A 78 -7.67 16.57 21.34
C PRO A 78 -7.29 16.77 19.87
N GLU A 79 -6.75 15.72 19.28
CA GLU A 79 -6.40 15.66 17.87
C GLU A 79 -6.83 14.31 17.28
N ASN A 80 -7.49 14.36 16.13
CA ASN A 80 -7.85 13.21 15.34
C ASN A 80 -7.28 13.36 13.94
N SER A 81 -6.72 12.29 13.39
CA SER A 81 -6.39 12.24 11.97
C SER A 81 -6.73 10.90 11.35
N GLU A 82 -7.09 10.94 10.09
CA GLU A 82 -7.36 9.78 9.28
C GLU A 82 -6.62 9.90 7.96
N THR A 83 -5.74 8.94 7.69
CA THR A 83 -5.04 8.81 6.41
C THR A 83 -5.56 7.58 5.68
N ASN A 84 -6.01 7.78 4.47
CA ASN A 84 -6.42 6.71 3.57
C ASN A 84 -5.46 6.66 2.39
N ILE A 85 -4.94 5.46 2.11
CA ILE A 85 -4.01 5.20 1.01
C ILE A 85 -4.62 4.13 0.12
N TYR A 86 -4.77 4.46 -1.14
CA TYR A 86 -5.16 3.55 -2.21
C TYR A 86 -3.96 3.28 -3.08
N TRP A 87 -3.64 2.00 -3.30
CA TRP A 87 -2.61 1.59 -4.23
C TRP A 87 -3.11 0.43 -5.08
N GLN A 88 -2.84 0.49 -6.37
CA GLN A 88 -3.15 -0.61 -7.28
C GLN A 88 -2.06 -0.79 -8.32
N GLU A 89 -1.87 -2.02 -8.72
CA GLU A 89 -0.99 -2.43 -9.79
C GLU A 89 -1.71 -3.41 -10.72
N GLN A 90 -1.55 -3.19 -12.01
CA GLN A 90 -2.04 -4.06 -13.06
C GLN A 90 -0.87 -4.46 -13.94
N ILE A 91 -0.71 -5.76 -14.17
CA ILE A 91 0.36 -6.30 -15.00
C ILE A 91 -0.28 -7.16 -16.08
N GLN A 92 0.05 -6.87 -17.33
CA GLN A 92 -0.28 -7.73 -18.45
C GLN A 92 0.98 -8.22 -19.14
N GLU A 93 1.10 -9.53 -19.28
CA GLU A 93 2.22 -10.16 -19.97
C GLU A 93 1.71 -11.03 -21.10
N ASN A 94 2.34 -10.91 -22.27
CA ASN A 94 2.09 -11.75 -23.42
C ASN A 94 3.39 -12.38 -23.85
N VAL A 95 3.39 -13.69 -24.03
CA VAL A 95 4.58 -14.46 -24.39
C VAL A 95 4.24 -15.38 -25.55
N LEU A 96 5.02 -15.29 -26.62
CA LEU A 96 4.99 -16.19 -27.75
C LEU A 96 6.24 -17.08 -27.68
N THR A 97 6.03 -18.40 -27.66
CA THR A 97 7.11 -19.38 -27.61
C THR A 97 7.05 -20.27 -28.86
N PHE A 98 8.11 -20.22 -29.62
CA PHE A 98 8.40 -21.12 -30.71
C PHE A 98 9.36 -22.20 -30.20
N ASN A 99 9.06 -23.47 -30.41
CA ASN A 99 9.94 -24.60 -30.11
C ASN A 99 9.83 -25.61 -31.22
N LYS A 100 10.94 -25.94 -31.88
CA LYS A 100 10.97 -26.89 -32.97
C LYS A 100 12.32 -27.55 -33.11
N GLU A 101 12.27 -28.86 -33.31
CA GLU A 101 13.42 -29.70 -33.70
C GLU A 101 13.54 -29.82 -35.20
N PHE A 102 14.76 -29.66 -35.72
CA PHE A 102 15.15 -29.81 -37.13
C PHE A 102 16.29 -30.82 -37.20
N GLY A 103 15.97 -32.10 -37.24
CA GLY A 103 16.95 -33.18 -37.21
C GLY A 103 17.74 -33.21 -35.89
N ARG A 104 19.02 -32.78 -35.89
CA ARG A 104 19.87 -32.71 -34.67
C ARG A 104 19.87 -31.34 -34.01
N HIS A 105 19.11 -30.40 -34.54
CA HIS A 105 19.02 -29.02 -34.05
C HIS A 105 17.71 -28.83 -33.32
N ASP A 106 17.78 -28.35 -32.08
CA ASP A 106 16.62 -27.93 -31.29
C ASP A 106 16.72 -26.41 -31.06
N VAL A 107 15.65 -25.70 -31.43
CA VAL A 107 15.57 -24.28 -31.38
C VAL A 107 14.35 -23.87 -30.59
N THR A 108 14.56 -23.10 -29.50
CA THR A 108 13.49 -22.44 -28.76
C THR A 108 13.68 -20.93 -28.83
N VAL A 109 12.67 -20.23 -29.34
CA VAL A 109 12.62 -18.75 -29.34
C VAL A 109 11.43 -18.30 -28.53
N MET A 110 11.67 -17.38 -27.61
CA MET A 110 10.64 -16.75 -26.80
C MET A 110 10.67 -15.25 -27.04
N LEU A 111 9.53 -14.66 -27.33
CA LEU A 111 9.33 -13.22 -27.44
C LEU A 111 8.18 -12.83 -26.53
N GLY A 112 8.32 -11.73 -25.83
CA GLY A 112 7.26 -11.27 -24.94
C GLY A 112 7.25 -9.77 -24.73
N ASN A 113 6.12 -9.33 -24.23
CA ASN A 113 5.96 -7.96 -23.74
C ASN A 113 5.25 -7.98 -22.38
N SER A 114 5.57 -7.00 -21.56
CA SER A 114 4.92 -6.75 -20.28
C SER A 114 4.51 -5.30 -20.20
N ILE A 115 3.27 -5.05 -19.79
CA ILE A 115 2.74 -3.72 -19.49
C ILE A 115 2.37 -3.72 -18.01
N ASN A 116 2.91 -2.73 -17.30
CA ASN A 116 2.63 -2.52 -15.88
C ASN A 116 2.05 -1.12 -15.72
N ALA A 117 0.91 -1.02 -15.04
CA ALA A 117 0.28 0.22 -14.67
C ALA A 117 0.12 0.25 -13.14
N THR A 118 0.70 1.24 -12.50
CA THR A 118 0.62 1.45 -11.05
C THR A 118 -0.01 2.80 -10.78
N ARG A 119 -0.96 2.82 -9.86
CA ARG A 119 -1.60 4.04 -9.38
C ARG A 119 -1.64 4.03 -7.86
N SER A 120 -1.36 5.19 -7.26
CA SER A 120 -1.51 5.42 -5.83
C SER A 120 -2.20 6.76 -5.60
N ASP A 121 -3.21 6.74 -4.73
CA ASP A 121 -3.91 7.92 -4.25
C ASP A 121 -3.86 7.91 -2.72
N TRP A 122 -3.54 9.01 -2.09
CA TRP A 122 -3.64 9.15 -0.66
C TRP A 122 -4.20 10.49 -0.25
N HIS A 123 -4.89 10.52 0.87
CA HIS A 123 -5.35 11.73 1.52
C HIS A 123 -5.37 11.58 3.02
N THR A 124 -5.08 12.67 3.70
CA THR A 124 -5.18 12.80 5.14
C THR A 124 -6.18 13.90 5.47
N VAL A 125 -7.03 13.63 6.42
CA VAL A 125 -7.88 14.64 7.08
C VAL A 125 -7.51 14.64 8.55
N ALA A 126 -7.25 15.81 9.10
CA ALA A 126 -6.96 15.98 10.51
C ALA A 126 -7.86 17.06 11.12
N VAL A 127 -8.15 16.88 12.40
CA VAL A 127 -8.92 17.81 13.23
C VAL A 127 -8.10 18.10 14.46
N ASN A 128 -7.89 19.39 14.75
CA ASN A 128 -7.16 19.84 15.92
C ASN A 128 -8.02 20.78 16.76
N GLY A 129 -8.24 20.41 18.02
CA GLY A 129 -9.09 21.15 18.94
C GLY A 129 -8.58 22.56 19.29
N SER A 130 -7.27 22.83 19.05
CA SER A 130 -6.69 24.16 19.35
C SER A 130 -7.20 25.27 18.42
N THR A 131 -7.66 24.92 17.23
CA THR A 131 -8.05 25.89 16.19
C THR A 131 -9.55 26.09 16.08
N GLY A 132 -10.38 25.12 16.44
CA GLY A 132 -11.83 25.23 16.30
C GLY A 132 -12.64 24.49 17.35
N GLY A 133 -11.99 23.60 18.11
CA GLY A 133 -12.65 22.80 19.14
C GLY A 133 -13.20 21.47 18.63
N PHE A 134 -13.76 20.71 19.56
CA PHE A 134 -14.38 19.40 19.36
C PHE A 134 -15.81 19.41 19.91
N LEU A 135 -16.73 18.78 19.21
CA LEU A 135 -18.07 18.51 19.71
C LEU A 135 -18.07 17.44 20.80
N ASP A 136 -17.21 16.42 20.61
CA ASP A 136 -17.00 15.34 21.55
C ASP A 136 -15.48 15.05 21.63
N PRO A 137 -14.81 15.48 22.72
CA PRO A 137 -13.37 15.28 22.90
C PRO A 137 -12.94 13.82 23.05
N ASP A 138 -13.86 12.92 23.38
CA ASP A 138 -13.60 11.50 23.52
C ASP A 138 -13.84 10.72 22.22
N SER A 139 -14.36 11.39 21.17
CA SER A 139 -14.56 10.78 19.86
C SER A 139 -13.25 10.52 19.14
N GLU A 140 -13.09 9.30 18.65
CA GLU A 140 -11.92 8.87 17.88
C GLU A 140 -12.06 9.17 16.37
N THR A 141 -13.08 9.91 15.96
CA THR A 141 -13.40 10.16 14.55
C THR A 141 -13.19 11.62 14.18
N VAL A 142 -12.85 11.86 12.91
CA VAL A 142 -12.56 13.23 12.42
C VAL A 142 -13.81 14.11 12.30
N ASP A 143 -15.02 13.54 12.32
CA ASP A 143 -16.29 14.27 12.29
C ASP A 143 -16.65 14.96 13.62
N ALA A 144 -15.92 14.66 14.70
CA ALA A 144 -16.08 15.33 15.99
C ALA A 144 -15.56 16.77 16.00
N GLY A 145 -14.83 17.20 14.98
CA GLY A 145 -14.29 18.56 14.87
C GLY A 145 -15.36 19.60 14.57
N ILE A 146 -15.15 20.82 15.09
CA ILE A 146 -15.95 22.01 14.76
C ILE A 146 -15.28 22.78 13.62
N GLY A 147 -16.06 23.48 12.81
CA GLY A 147 -15.56 24.24 11.68
C GLY A 147 -14.36 25.12 12.05
N GLY A 148 -13.31 25.13 11.22
CA GLY A 148 -12.02 25.78 11.46
C GLY A 148 -10.95 24.89 12.09
N SER A 149 -11.31 23.73 12.67
CA SER A 149 -10.36 22.76 13.22
C SER A 149 -9.84 21.76 12.18
N PHE A 150 -10.44 21.73 10.99
CA PHE A 150 -10.09 20.78 9.95
C PHE A 150 -8.89 21.23 9.12
N SER A 151 -8.03 20.29 8.81
CA SER A 151 -7.00 20.39 7.77
C SER A 151 -7.01 19.13 6.91
N GLY A 152 -6.53 19.26 5.67
CA GLY A 152 -6.46 18.11 4.79
C GLY A 152 -5.38 18.29 3.72
N GLU A 153 -4.77 17.18 3.35
CA GLU A 153 -3.80 17.10 2.27
C GLU A 153 -3.94 15.78 1.54
N GLY A 154 -3.44 15.73 0.33
CA GLY A 154 -3.43 14.51 -0.46
C GLY A 154 -2.66 14.67 -1.74
N SER A 155 -2.33 13.55 -2.34
CA SER A 155 -1.66 13.50 -3.63
C SER A 155 -2.01 12.20 -4.34
N ASN A 156 -1.82 12.21 -5.64
CA ASN A 156 -1.90 11.01 -6.48
C ASN A 156 -0.63 10.85 -7.30
N TYR A 157 -0.37 9.62 -7.67
CA TYR A 157 0.74 9.29 -8.54
C TYR A 157 0.34 8.13 -9.45
N GLU A 158 0.77 8.21 -10.69
CA GLU A 158 0.54 7.19 -11.70
C GLU A 158 1.85 6.89 -12.42
N TYR A 159 2.14 5.61 -12.62
CA TYR A 159 3.33 5.15 -13.29
C TYR A 159 3.00 3.99 -14.24
N ASN A 160 3.36 4.16 -15.51
CA ASN A 160 3.16 3.16 -16.55
C ASN A 160 4.49 2.74 -17.15
N ARG A 161 4.70 1.44 -17.31
CA ARG A 161 5.90 0.86 -17.91
C ARG A 161 5.52 -0.19 -18.93
N ALA A 162 6.14 -0.12 -20.11
CA ALA A 162 6.12 -1.17 -21.11
C ALA A 162 7.51 -1.74 -21.30
N SER A 163 7.61 -3.05 -21.39
CA SER A 163 8.87 -3.78 -21.57
C SER A 163 8.71 -4.85 -22.66
N PHE A 164 9.75 -5.06 -23.45
CA PHE A 164 9.87 -6.14 -24.40
C PHE A 164 11.05 -7.01 -24.03
N PHE A 165 10.93 -8.30 -24.18
CA PHE A 165 11.98 -9.26 -23.87
C PHE A 165 11.98 -10.40 -24.86
N GLY A 166 13.14 -11.02 -25.03
CA GLY A 166 13.31 -12.18 -25.89
C GLY A 166 14.42 -13.07 -25.41
N ARG A 167 14.31 -14.34 -25.72
CA ARG A 167 15.32 -15.36 -25.45
C ARG A 167 15.38 -16.34 -26.59
N VAL A 168 16.59 -16.75 -26.97
CA VAL A 168 16.86 -17.80 -27.92
C VAL A 168 17.70 -18.85 -27.22
N ASN A 169 17.25 -20.10 -27.26
CA ASN A 169 18.03 -21.26 -26.85
C ASN A 169 18.22 -22.15 -28.08
N TYR A 170 19.45 -22.60 -28.26
CA TYR A 170 19.80 -23.54 -29.35
C TYR A 170 20.57 -24.70 -28.75
N SER A 171 20.21 -25.91 -29.17
CA SER A 171 20.93 -27.10 -28.80
C SER A 171 21.22 -27.92 -30.05
N PHE A 172 22.44 -28.45 -30.13
CA PHE A 172 22.87 -29.37 -31.17
C PHE A 172 23.09 -30.75 -30.57
N ASP A 173 22.44 -31.78 -31.15
CA ASP A 173 22.54 -33.19 -30.73
C ASP A 173 22.28 -33.40 -29.22
N HIS A 174 21.46 -32.51 -28.59
CA HIS A 174 21.20 -32.45 -27.16
C HIS A 174 22.45 -32.37 -26.26
N LYS A 175 23.64 -32.04 -26.84
CA LYS A 175 24.92 -31.99 -26.12
C LYS A 175 25.47 -30.60 -25.94
N TYR A 176 25.20 -29.69 -26.88
CA TYR A 176 25.72 -28.32 -26.85
C TYR A 176 24.56 -27.34 -26.74
N LEU A 177 24.54 -26.58 -25.69
CA LEU A 177 23.51 -25.57 -25.39
C LEU A 177 24.11 -24.17 -25.53
N LEU A 178 23.46 -23.29 -26.26
CA LEU A 178 23.73 -21.87 -26.39
C LEU A 178 22.51 -21.06 -25.96
#